data_73eb90c885024c5ee3a789f5109c419d
#
_entry.id   73eb90c885024c5ee3a789f5109c419d
#
_cell.length_a   1.000
_cell.length_b   1.000
_cell.length_c   1.000
_cell.angle_alpha   90.00
_cell.angle_beta   90.00
_cell.angle_gamma   90.00
#
_symmetry.space_group_name_H-M   'P 1'
#
loop_
_entity.id
_entity.type
_entity.pdbx_description
1 polymer ?
#
loop_
_entity_poly.entity_id
_entity_poly.type
_entity_poly.pdbx_seq_one_letter_code
_entity_poly.pdbx_strand_id
1 'polypeptide(L)'
;MISGGASLEYKPTTYEVKDDLCIVYKRFITAEEATFKSGILTWNVEALNKIISNGNYVANEQKRTLKLGGNGAREMEKFAVVFEHTKSDGKAIRVGMVGTNDAGLTLEFASDKETVVDAEIKAMGYDDNGTLVVIEEEL
;
A
#
# COMPACT_ATOMS: atom_id res chain seq x y z
N MET A 1 2.96 4.74 14.30
CA MET A 1 1.97 5.83 14.40
C MET A 1 1.66 6.36 13.01
N ILE A 2 0.40 6.60 12.70
CA ILE A 2 -0.04 7.12 11.40
C ILE A 2 -0.26 8.62 11.50
N SER A 3 0.26 9.37 10.53
CA SER A 3 0.10 10.82 10.47
C SER A 3 -0.68 11.21 9.21
N GLY A 4 -1.64 12.11 9.37
CA GLY A 4 -2.42 12.64 8.25
C GLY A 4 -3.52 11.70 7.72
N GLY A 5 -3.77 10.59 8.42
CA GLY A 5 -4.76 9.61 8.01
C GLY A 5 -4.27 8.66 6.93
N ALA A 6 -5.19 7.87 6.40
CA ALA A 6 -4.91 6.89 5.36
C ALA A 6 -5.97 6.97 4.26
N SER A 7 -5.60 6.58 3.04
CA SER A 7 -6.51 6.54 1.92
C SER A 7 -6.36 5.24 1.14
N LEU A 8 -7.49 4.75 0.64
CA LEU A 8 -7.54 3.60 -0.26
C LEU A 8 -8.18 4.06 -1.56
N GLU A 9 -7.50 3.80 -2.66
CA GLU A 9 -8.03 4.06 -4.00
C GLU A 9 -8.15 2.74 -4.75
N TYR A 10 -9.34 2.46 -5.27
CA TYR A 10 -9.58 1.34 -6.19
C TYR A 10 -10.01 1.90 -7.53
N LYS A 11 -9.37 1.46 -8.60
CA LYS A 11 -9.64 1.94 -9.94
C LYS A 11 -9.66 0.80 -10.96
N PRO A 12 -10.81 0.52 -11.58
CA PRO A 12 -10.86 -0.41 -12.71
C PRO A 12 -10.50 0.29 -14.01
N THR A 13 -9.89 -0.45 -14.93
CA THR A 13 -9.75 -0.06 -16.32
C THR A 13 -10.80 -0.81 -17.12
N THR A 14 -11.58 -0.08 -17.96
CA THR A 14 -12.70 -0.65 -18.67
C THR A 14 -12.52 -0.58 -20.17
N TYR A 15 -13.15 -1.53 -20.85
CA TYR A 15 -13.34 -1.53 -22.28
C TYR A 15 -14.83 -1.35 -22.59
N GLU A 16 -15.16 -0.42 -23.50
CA GLU A 16 -16.53 -0.11 -23.87
C GLU A 16 -16.86 -0.66 -25.23
N VAL A 17 -18.04 -1.29 -25.34
CA VAL A 17 -18.62 -1.70 -26.64
C VAL A 17 -19.65 -0.65 -27.01
N LYS A 18 -19.46 -0.01 -28.16
CA LYS A 18 -20.30 1.08 -28.65
C LYS A 18 -20.96 0.68 -29.97
N ASP A 19 -22.12 1.27 -30.26
CA ASP A 19 -22.77 1.17 -31.57
C ASP A 19 -22.28 2.27 -32.52
N ASP A 20 -22.87 2.30 -33.74
CA ASP A 20 -22.56 3.28 -34.78
C ASP A 20 -22.93 4.72 -34.39
N LEU A 21 -23.80 4.90 -33.41
CA LEU A 21 -24.20 6.19 -32.88
C LEU A 21 -23.37 6.62 -31.65
N CYS A 22 -22.30 5.88 -31.35
CA CYS A 22 -21.44 6.09 -30.16
C CYS A 22 -22.16 5.91 -28.83
N ILE A 23 -23.24 5.12 -28.80
CA ILE A 23 -23.95 4.76 -27.58
C ILE A 23 -23.26 3.54 -26.95
N VAL A 24 -22.90 3.66 -25.67
CA VAL A 24 -22.24 2.58 -24.91
C VAL A 24 -23.27 1.53 -24.51
N TYR A 25 -23.13 0.29 -24.97
CA TYR A 25 -23.99 -0.84 -24.58
C TYR A 25 -23.45 -1.59 -23.35
N LYS A 26 -22.14 -1.85 -23.35
CA LYS A 26 -21.50 -2.68 -22.33
C LYS A 26 -20.13 -2.15 -21.98
N ARG A 27 -19.75 -2.34 -20.74
CA ARG A 27 -18.40 -2.09 -20.25
C ARG A 27 -17.86 -3.35 -19.61
N PHE A 28 -16.63 -3.70 -19.94
CA PHE A 28 -15.92 -4.84 -19.36
C PHE A 28 -14.70 -4.32 -18.61
N ILE A 29 -14.44 -4.91 -17.45
CA ILE A 29 -13.23 -4.62 -16.71
C ILE A 29 -12.07 -5.39 -17.33
N THR A 30 -11.04 -4.68 -17.82
CA THR A 30 -9.84 -5.29 -18.42
C THR A 30 -8.65 -5.32 -17.48
N ALA A 31 -8.62 -4.43 -16.51
CA ALA A 31 -7.59 -4.38 -15.48
C ALA A 31 -8.13 -3.71 -14.22
N GLU A 32 -7.53 -4.00 -13.11
CA GLU A 32 -7.88 -3.42 -11.81
C GLU A 32 -6.63 -3.04 -11.07
N GLU A 33 -6.66 -1.93 -10.36
CA GLU A 33 -5.60 -1.57 -9.44
C GLU A 33 -6.16 -0.98 -8.15
N ALA A 34 -5.48 -1.24 -7.06
CA ALA A 34 -5.80 -0.66 -5.76
C ALA A 34 -4.51 -0.18 -5.09
N THR A 35 -4.57 0.98 -4.49
CA THR A 35 -3.43 1.60 -3.84
C THR A 35 -3.84 2.10 -2.46
N PHE A 36 -3.07 1.75 -1.45
CA PHE A 36 -3.23 2.23 -0.09
C PHE A 36 -2.10 3.20 0.24
N LYS A 37 -2.44 4.38 0.73
CA LYS A 37 -1.47 5.41 1.11
C LYS A 37 -1.67 5.81 2.55
N SER A 38 -0.57 5.93 3.27
CA SER A 38 -0.57 6.38 4.66
C SER A 38 0.75 7.07 4.99
N GLY A 39 0.70 8.15 5.77
CA GLY A 39 1.89 8.73 6.38
C GLY A 39 2.22 7.99 7.67
N ILE A 40 3.46 7.60 7.83
CA ILE A 40 3.94 6.90 9.02
C ILE A 40 5.01 7.72 9.69
N LEU A 41 4.79 8.04 10.97
CA LEU A 41 5.77 8.72 11.80
C LEU A 41 6.75 7.69 12.36
N THR A 42 8.00 7.73 11.92
CA THR A 42 9.02 6.82 12.43
C THR A 42 10.44 7.29 12.17
N TRP A 43 11.32 7.02 13.13
CA TRP A 43 12.76 7.06 12.96
C TRP A 43 13.39 5.66 13.06
N ASN A 44 12.59 4.63 13.18
CA ASN A 44 13.05 3.27 13.41
C ASN A 44 13.30 2.55 12.08
N VAL A 45 14.53 2.13 11.86
CA VAL A 45 14.96 1.42 10.66
C VAL A 45 14.21 0.09 10.48
N GLU A 46 13.84 -0.56 11.57
CA GLU A 46 13.03 -1.79 11.51
C GLU A 46 11.64 -1.51 10.93
N ALA A 47 11.01 -0.40 11.34
CA ALA A 47 9.72 0.00 10.78
C ALA A 47 9.85 0.37 9.29
N LEU A 48 10.92 1.05 8.90
CA LEU A 48 11.20 1.36 7.50
C LEU A 48 11.34 0.10 6.64
N ASN A 49 11.99 -0.93 7.18
CA ASN A 49 12.13 -2.21 6.49
C ASN A 49 10.78 -2.88 6.20
N LYS A 50 9.81 -2.71 7.09
CA LYS A 50 8.46 -3.24 6.90
C LYS A 50 7.69 -2.54 5.79
N ILE A 51 8.03 -1.29 5.48
CA ILE A 51 7.36 -0.49 4.45
C ILE A 51 7.94 -0.78 3.06
N ILE A 52 9.19 -1.19 3.00
CA ILE A 52 9.94 -1.35 1.75
C ILE A 52 9.95 -2.81 1.34
N SER A 53 9.64 -3.08 0.07
CA SER A 53 9.57 -4.44 -0.46
C SER A 53 10.91 -5.04 -0.87
N ASN A 54 11.97 -4.25 -0.92
CA ASN A 54 13.27 -4.70 -1.47
C ASN A 54 14.49 -4.25 -0.66
N GLY A 55 14.29 -4.01 0.62
CA GLY A 55 15.38 -3.66 1.53
C GLY A 55 16.09 -4.89 2.10
N ASN A 56 17.34 -4.71 2.48
CA ASN A 56 18.10 -5.71 3.21
C ASN A 56 18.40 -5.18 4.63
N TYR A 57 17.72 -5.76 5.61
CA TYR A 57 17.79 -5.33 7.00
C TYR A 57 18.68 -6.26 7.81
N VAL A 58 19.61 -5.67 8.55
CA VAL A 58 20.49 -6.37 9.48
C VAL A 58 20.55 -5.58 10.78
N ALA A 59 20.39 -6.27 11.91
CA ALA A 59 20.49 -5.68 13.23
C ALA A 59 21.52 -6.41 14.09
N ASN A 60 22.27 -5.65 14.90
CA ASN A 60 23.11 -6.18 15.93
C ASN A 60 22.88 -5.40 17.23
N GLU A 61 23.67 -5.70 18.26
CA GLU A 61 23.50 -5.07 19.60
C GLU A 61 23.74 -3.55 19.61
N GLN A 62 24.44 -3.02 18.62
CA GLN A 62 24.86 -1.61 18.58
C GLN A 62 24.12 -0.79 17.53
N LYS A 63 23.66 -1.41 16.44
CA LYS A 63 23.05 -0.68 15.34
C LYS A 63 22.10 -1.54 14.51
N ARG A 64 21.19 -0.86 13.84
CA ARG A 64 20.30 -1.44 12.83
C ARG A 64 20.66 -0.83 11.49
N THR A 65 20.83 -1.68 10.50
CA THR A 65 21.24 -1.26 9.15
C THR A 65 20.22 -1.72 8.12
N LEU A 66 19.79 -0.80 7.28
CA LEU A 66 18.94 -1.10 6.13
C LEU A 66 19.70 -0.70 4.87
N LYS A 67 19.92 -1.68 3.99
CA LYS A 67 20.57 -1.46 2.71
C LYS A 67 19.53 -1.48 1.60
N LEU A 68 19.57 -0.47 0.76
CA LEU A 68 18.65 -0.32 -0.36
C LEU A 68 19.41 -0.38 -1.68
N GLY A 69 18.90 -1.18 -2.62
CA GLY A 69 19.50 -1.30 -3.94
C GLY A 69 20.65 -2.30 -4.00
N GLY A 70 21.30 -2.36 -5.15
CA GLY A 70 22.56 -3.09 -5.34
C GLY A 70 22.44 -4.54 -5.82
N ASN A 71 21.30 -5.16 -5.83
CA ASN A 71 21.15 -6.59 -6.14
C ASN A 71 20.59 -6.85 -7.56
N GLY A 72 20.52 -5.84 -8.41
CA GLY A 72 19.98 -5.99 -9.76
C GLY A 72 18.47 -6.30 -9.76
N ALA A 73 17.99 -6.87 -10.86
CA ALA A 73 16.59 -7.22 -11.01
C ALA A 73 16.22 -8.41 -10.13
N ARG A 74 15.20 -8.26 -9.31
CA ARG A 74 14.68 -9.33 -8.45
C ARG A 74 13.19 -9.12 -8.20
N GLU A 75 12.53 -10.18 -7.76
CA GLU A 75 11.13 -10.11 -7.36
C GLU A 75 10.99 -9.29 -6.08
N MET A 76 10.01 -8.38 -6.06
CA MET A 76 9.69 -7.60 -4.87
C MET A 76 8.95 -8.47 -3.86
N GLU A 77 9.31 -8.36 -2.60
CA GLU A 77 8.61 -9.06 -1.53
C GLU A 77 7.22 -8.49 -1.32
N LYS A 78 6.24 -9.39 -1.25
CA LYS A 78 4.87 -9.04 -0.93
C LYS A 78 4.69 -9.01 0.58
N PHE A 79 3.81 -8.14 1.04
CA PHE A 79 3.40 -8.15 2.43
C PHE A 79 1.91 -7.86 2.57
N ALA A 80 1.34 -8.34 3.68
CA ALA A 80 -0.05 -8.10 4.00
C ALA A 80 -0.19 -6.80 4.81
N VAL A 81 -1.16 -5.99 4.43
CA VAL A 81 -1.49 -4.76 5.13
C VAL A 81 -2.93 -4.87 5.64
N VAL A 82 -3.11 -4.61 6.92
CA VAL A 82 -4.44 -4.49 7.52
C VAL A 82 -4.53 -3.12 8.16
N PHE A 83 -5.48 -2.33 7.72
CA PHE A 83 -5.79 -1.03 8.29
C PHE A 83 -7.13 -1.10 9.01
N GLU A 84 -7.15 -0.64 10.26
CA GLU A 84 -8.35 -0.61 11.08
C GLU A 84 -8.69 0.82 11.45
N HIS A 85 -9.94 1.20 11.19
CA HIS A 85 -10.48 2.48 11.61
C HIS A 85 -11.67 2.25 12.54
N THR A 86 -11.65 2.88 13.69
CA THR A 86 -12.75 2.82 14.65
C THR A 86 -13.73 3.97 14.38
N LYS A 87 -14.96 3.61 14.09
CA LYS A 87 -16.04 4.58 13.85
C LYS A 87 -16.50 5.21 15.16
N SER A 88 -17.31 6.27 15.05
CA SER A 88 -17.86 7.00 16.21
C SER A 88 -18.75 6.15 17.11
N ASP A 89 -19.32 5.06 16.60
CA ASP A 89 -20.12 4.11 17.37
C ASP A 89 -19.30 3.06 18.11
N GLY A 90 -17.97 3.11 18.01
CA GLY A 90 -17.05 2.17 18.63
C GLY A 90 -16.78 0.91 17.83
N LYS A 91 -17.42 0.73 16.70
CA LYS A 91 -17.24 -0.44 15.81
C LYS A 91 -16.18 -0.16 14.77
N ALA A 92 -15.50 -1.20 14.35
CA ALA A 92 -14.37 -1.09 13.44
C ALA A 92 -14.73 -1.37 11.99
N ILE A 93 -14.05 -0.68 11.10
CA ILE A 93 -14.00 -1.03 9.69
C ILE A 93 -12.52 -1.38 9.37
N ARG A 94 -12.31 -2.50 8.69
CA ARG A 94 -10.97 -3.01 8.37
C ARG A 94 -10.79 -3.14 6.88
N VAL A 95 -9.61 -2.74 6.42
CA VAL A 95 -9.21 -2.90 5.03
C VAL A 95 -7.98 -3.80 5.00
N GLY A 96 -8.07 -4.91 4.29
CA GLY A 96 -6.98 -5.85 4.13
C GLY A 96 -6.55 -5.97 2.68
N MET A 97 -5.24 -6.06 2.44
CA MET A 97 -4.69 -6.25 1.11
C MET A 97 -3.32 -6.90 1.20
N VAL A 98 -2.90 -7.52 0.10
CA VAL A 98 -1.53 -7.98 -0.09
C VAL A 98 -0.93 -7.17 -1.23
N GLY A 99 0.27 -6.66 -1.04
CA GLY A 99 0.87 -5.84 -2.05
C GLY A 99 2.34 -5.56 -1.87
N THR A 100 2.85 -4.67 -2.70
CA THR A 100 4.24 -4.24 -2.71
C THR A 100 4.33 -2.73 -2.65
N ASN A 101 5.46 -2.22 -2.18
CA ASN A 101 5.75 -0.80 -2.22
C ASN A 101 6.57 -0.47 -3.47
N ASP A 102 5.89 -0.14 -4.57
CA ASP A 102 6.53 0.22 -5.83
C ASP A 102 7.01 1.68 -5.85
N ALA A 103 6.44 2.52 -5.01
CA ALA A 103 6.75 3.95 -4.97
C ALA A 103 8.07 4.27 -4.28
N GLY A 104 8.62 3.32 -3.53
CA GLY A 104 9.87 3.50 -2.82
C GLY A 104 9.73 4.29 -1.53
N LEU A 105 10.75 5.06 -1.21
CA LEU A 105 10.89 5.72 0.08
C LEU A 105 11.51 7.11 -0.11
N THR A 106 10.93 8.09 0.56
CA THR A 106 11.52 9.43 0.69
C THR A 106 11.63 9.77 2.16
N LEU A 107 12.84 10.11 2.61
CA LEU A 107 13.12 10.57 3.96
C LEU A 107 13.48 12.05 3.93
N GLU A 108 12.78 12.84 4.73
CA GLU A 108 13.10 14.25 4.93
C GLU A 108 13.60 14.48 6.35
N PHE A 109 14.72 15.19 6.46
CA PHE A 109 15.34 15.50 7.74
C PHE A 109 15.23 17.00 8.00
N ALA A 110 14.37 17.38 8.91
CA ALA A 110 14.19 18.76 9.34
C ALA A 110 14.26 18.85 10.86
N SER A 111 14.92 19.89 11.36
CA SER A 111 15.13 20.05 12.81
C SER A 111 13.86 20.45 13.56
N ASP A 112 12.88 20.99 12.86
CA ASP A 112 11.65 21.55 13.43
C ASP A 112 10.39 20.72 13.13
N LYS A 113 10.55 19.56 12.48
CA LYS A 113 9.43 18.71 12.07
C LYS A 113 9.69 17.25 12.41
N GLU A 114 8.62 16.54 12.68
CA GLU A 114 8.66 15.09 12.77
C GLU A 114 8.90 14.48 11.40
N THR A 115 9.67 13.39 11.35
CA THR A 115 9.86 12.66 10.11
C THR A 115 8.63 11.83 9.78
N VAL A 116 8.00 12.16 8.69
CA VAL A 116 6.87 11.40 8.13
C VAL A 116 7.36 10.65 6.90
N VAL A 117 7.14 9.36 6.89
CA VAL A 117 7.42 8.52 5.73
C VAL A 117 6.10 8.16 5.07
N ASP A 118 5.95 8.56 3.82
CA ASP A 118 4.76 8.21 3.05
C ASP A 118 4.88 6.77 2.56
N ALA A 119 3.97 5.92 3.06
CA ALA A 119 3.87 4.54 2.61
C ALA A 119 2.80 4.43 1.53
N GLU A 120 3.17 3.87 0.40
CA GLU A 120 2.25 3.60 -0.71
C GLU A 120 2.34 2.13 -1.09
N ILE A 121 1.25 1.40 -0.88
CA ILE A 121 1.19 -0.04 -1.12
C ILE A 121 0.27 -0.29 -2.31
N LYS A 122 0.81 -0.92 -3.35
CA LYS A 122 0.06 -1.29 -4.53
C LYS A 122 -0.37 -2.74 -4.42
N ALA A 123 -1.68 -2.98 -4.49
CA ALA A 123 -2.25 -4.30 -4.27
C ALA A 123 -1.91 -5.29 -5.39
N MET A 124 -1.80 -6.54 -5.00
CA MET A 124 -1.67 -7.69 -5.91
C MET A 124 -2.78 -8.70 -5.60
N GLY A 125 -3.18 -9.47 -6.60
CA GLY A 125 -4.13 -10.56 -6.39
C GLY A 125 -3.58 -11.59 -5.41
N TYR A 126 -4.36 -11.94 -4.39
CA TYR A 126 -3.90 -12.86 -3.34
C TYR A 126 -4.67 -14.18 -3.30
N ASP A 127 -5.68 -14.33 -4.12
CA ASP A 127 -6.45 -15.57 -4.22
C ASP A 127 -6.67 -15.97 -5.69
N ASP A 128 -7.34 -17.12 -5.89
CA ASP A 128 -7.61 -17.63 -7.24
C ASP A 128 -8.55 -16.75 -8.06
N ASN A 129 -9.31 -15.88 -7.40
CA ASN A 129 -10.20 -14.92 -8.06
C ASN A 129 -9.52 -13.60 -8.39
N GLY A 130 -8.26 -13.40 -7.96
CA GLY A 130 -7.52 -12.17 -8.16
C GLY A 130 -8.01 -11.02 -7.28
N THR A 131 -8.55 -11.31 -6.11
CA THR A 131 -9.02 -10.28 -5.17
C THR A 131 -7.87 -9.38 -4.74
N LEU A 132 -8.06 -8.06 -4.84
CA LEU A 132 -7.05 -7.07 -4.48
C LEU A 132 -7.24 -6.55 -3.06
N VAL A 133 -8.48 -6.25 -2.66
CA VAL A 133 -8.78 -5.60 -1.38
C VAL A 133 -10.02 -6.24 -0.77
N VAL A 134 -9.99 -6.44 0.54
CA VAL A 134 -11.15 -6.85 1.33
C VAL A 134 -11.48 -5.74 2.30
N ILE A 135 -12.74 -5.32 2.32
CA ILE A 135 -13.25 -4.33 3.26
C ILE A 135 -14.30 -5.01 4.12
N GLU A 136 -14.06 -5.02 5.43
CA GLU A 136 -14.97 -5.63 6.40
C GLU A 136 -15.46 -4.57 7.38
N GLU A 137 -16.75 -4.61 7.67
CA GLU A 137 -17.39 -3.73 8.65
C GLU A 137 -17.95 -4.56 9.80
N GLU A 138 -17.63 -4.14 11.00
CA GLU A 138 -18.17 -4.72 12.22
C GLU A 138 -19.60 -4.19 12.45
N LEU A 139 -20.56 -5.10 12.68
CA LEU A 139 -21.98 -4.76 12.87
C LEU A 139 -22.38 -4.61 14.34
#